data_c5bac0677a7b5a0485b0f74d5f309f2c
#
_entry.id   c5bac0677a7b5a0485b0f74d5f309f2c
#
_cell.length_a   1.000
_cell.length_b   1.000
_cell.length_c   1.000
_cell.angle_alpha   90.00
_cell.angle_beta   90.00
_cell.angle_gamma   90.00
#
_symmetry.space_group_name_H-M   'P 1'
#
loop_
_entity.id
_entity.type
_entity.pdbx_description
1 polymer ?
#
loop_
_entity_poly.entity_id
_entity_poly.type
_entity_poly.pdbx_seq_one_letter_code
_entity_poly.pdbx_strand_id
1 'polypeptide(L)'
;MRPDRPVMAAPEESLRKRKAEAAGPVHGSPPGPGRDPAGCPARLRAGTFWLTRIVLLRALAFVYCVAFLVALHQNKQLIGDRGLLPCSTYLRSVQRHFRGQVSWDAVSYAPTILWLLDWSHMDSNLDALALLGLGISSFILVFGCANMILMAALWVLYMSLVNVGQIWYSFGWESQLLETGFLGIFLCPLWTLSPLPRGTPTSRIVLWGFRWLIFRIMLGAGLIKIRGDRCWRDLTCMDFHYEVVLIISGNLSFLNWLTIVPSLACFDDATLGFLFPAGPGGLKDRVLKMQEEETREPQAPLTCGRMARRTANLALGVLITWLSIPVVVNLLSPQQVMNSSFNPLRIVNTYGAFGSITKERTEVILQGTASSNASSPDAEWEDYEFKCKPGNLRRRPCLISPYHYRLDWLMWFAAFQTYEHNEWIIHLAGKLLTNDAQALSLLAFNPFAGRAPPQVGPGRALQVQVQPPRGPACGRGQVVDSEEARPLLPTAQPPGPEGLLQVTGVAIPRAQLEAAQDLCPKK
;
A
#
# COMPACT_ATOMS: atom_id res chain seq x y z
N MET A 1 -17.57 -21.09 -62.41
CA MET A 1 -17.10 -22.34 -61.80
C MET A 1 -15.99 -21.98 -60.80
N ARG A 2 -16.26 -22.00 -59.51
CA ARG A 2 -15.25 -21.90 -58.43
C ARG A 2 -15.30 -23.23 -57.67
N PRO A 3 -14.19 -23.86 -57.34
CA PRO A 3 -14.18 -25.13 -56.61
C PRO A 3 -14.48 -24.90 -55.13
N ASP A 4 -15.26 -25.81 -54.57
CA ASP A 4 -15.66 -25.90 -53.17
C ASP A 4 -14.45 -26.11 -52.23
N ARG A 5 -14.43 -25.34 -51.11
CA ARG A 5 -13.53 -25.63 -49.99
C ARG A 5 -14.21 -26.61 -49.04
N PRO A 6 -13.52 -27.59 -48.49
CA PRO A 6 -14.08 -28.50 -47.51
C PRO A 6 -14.27 -27.77 -46.17
N VAL A 7 -15.44 -27.90 -45.58
CA VAL A 7 -15.78 -27.46 -44.24
C VAL A 7 -15.03 -28.31 -43.22
N MET A 8 -14.16 -27.71 -42.44
CA MET A 8 -13.54 -28.37 -41.27
C MET A 8 -14.58 -28.51 -40.16
N ALA A 9 -14.84 -29.76 -39.77
CA ALA A 9 -15.68 -30.09 -38.62
C ALA A 9 -15.02 -29.67 -37.30
N ALA A 10 -15.83 -29.16 -36.36
CA ALA A 10 -15.40 -28.59 -35.11
C ALA A 10 -14.78 -29.65 -34.15
N PRO A 11 -13.84 -29.23 -33.26
CA PRO A 11 -13.07 -30.16 -32.40
C PRO A 11 -13.85 -30.83 -31.25
N GLU A 12 -15.12 -30.54 -31.06
CA GLU A 12 -15.89 -31.04 -29.91
C GLU A 12 -16.30 -32.53 -29.99
N GLU A 13 -16.39 -33.10 -31.18
CA GLU A 13 -16.81 -34.49 -31.32
C GLU A 13 -15.73 -35.49 -30.96
N SER A 14 -14.46 -35.12 -31.06
CA SER A 14 -13.34 -36.02 -30.74
C SER A 14 -13.12 -36.20 -29.22
N LEU A 15 -13.55 -35.26 -28.40
CA LEU A 15 -13.44 -35.33 -26.95
C LEU A 15 -14.53 -36.19 -26.30
N ARG A 16 -15.72 -36.29 -26.91
CA ARG A 16 -16.80 -37.16 -26.44
C ARG A 16 -16.53 -38.64 -26.69
N LYS A 17 -15.87 -39.02 -27.79
CA LYS A 17 -15.54 -40.41 -28.10
C LYS A 17 -14.48 -41.03 -27.18
N ARG A 18 -13.49 -40.24 -26.71
CA ARG A 18 -12.48 -40.74 -25.76
C ARG A 18 -12.99 -40.95 -24.34
N LYS A 19 -14.14 -40.36 -23.97
CA LYS A 19 -14.76 -40.51 -22.63
C LYS A 19 -15.72 -41.72 -22.56
N ALA A 20 -16.15 -42.25 -23.68
CA ALA A 20 -17.07 -43.38 -23.76
C ALA A 20 -16.37 -44.78 -23.77
N GLU A 21 -15.08 -44.83 -24.14
CA GLU A 21 -14.34 -46.09 -24.17
C GLU A 21 -13.66 -46.50 -22.85
N ALA A 22 -13.77 -45.64 -21.79
CA ALA A 22 -13.16 -45.91 -20.49
C ALA A 22 -14.13 -46.46 -19.42
N ALA A 23 -15.36 -46.82 -19.78
CA ALA A 23 -16.35 -47.36 -18.84
C ALA A 23 -16.83 -48.75 -19.25
N GLY A 24 -15.98 -49.76 -19.01
CA GLY A 24 -16.41 -51.17 -18.98
C GLY A 24 -17.00 -51.52 -17.60
N PRO A 25 -18.02 -52.39 -17.52
CA PRO A 25 -18.63 -52.73 -16.25
C PRO A 25 -17.70 -53.65 -15.43
N VAL A 26 -17.20 -53.13 -14.32
CA VAL A 26 -16.52 -53.94 -13.31
C VAL A 26 -17.54 -54.32 -12.23
N HIS A 27 -18.00 -55.55 -12.25
CA HIS A 27 -18.59 -56.23 -11.10
C HIS A 27 -17.46 -56.46 -10.08
N GLY A 28 -17.42 -55.68 -9.04
CA GLY A 28 -16.50 -55.84 -7.92
C GLY A 28 -17.21 -55.71 -6.60
N SER A 29 -17.11 -56.75 -5.79
CA SER A 29 -17.55 -56.85 -4.41
C SER A 29 -17.06 -55.66 -3.55
N PRO A 30 -17.74 -55.29 -2.44
CA PRO A 30 -17.33 -54.18 -1.60
C PRO A 30 -15.91 -54.43 -1.04
N PRO A 31 -15.02 -53.44 -1.10
CA PRO A 31 -13.68 -53.60 -0.58
C PRO A 31 -13.71 -53.72 0.95
N GLY A 32 -13.18 -54.81 1.46
CA GLY A 32 -12.79 -54.95 2.84
C GLY A 32 -11.75 -53.92 3.22
N PRO A 33 -11.45 -53.68 4.54
CA PRO A 33 -10.51 -52.67 4.95
C PRO A 33 -9.14 -52.93 4.36
N GLY A 34 -8.85 -52.25 3.22
CA GLY A 34 -7.63 -52.43 2.47
C GLY A 34 -6.42 -51.93 3.23
N ARG A 35 -5.46 -52.80 3.44
CA ARG A 35 -4.10 -52.43 3.77
C ARG A 35 -3.57 -51.50 2.68
N ASP A 36 -3.17 -50.27 3.07
CA ASP A 36 -2.43 -49.38 2.19
C ASP A 36 -1.18 -50.12 1.65
N PRO A 37 -0.91 -50.05 0.33
CA PRO A 37 0.29 -50.63 -0.21
C PRO A 37 1.50 -49.89 0.37
N ALA A 38 2.33 -50.62 1.12
CA ALA A 38 3.58 -50.12 1.66
C ALA A 38 4.44 -49.53 0.53
N GLY A 39 4.49 -48.21 0.40
CA GLY A 39 5.37 -47.55 -0.56
C GLY A 39 4.86 -46.25 -1.20
N CYS A 40 3.61 -45.86 -1.05
CA CYS A 40 3.20 -44.54 -1.53
C CYS A 40 3.72 -43.45 -0.58
N PRO A 41 4.47 -42.44 -1.08
CA PRO A 41 4.90 -41.33 -0.23
C PRO A 41 3.67 -40.64 0.36
N ALA A 42 3.68 -40.48 1.69
CA ALA A 42 2.59 -39.82 2.42
C ALA A 42 2.30 -38.47 1.79
N ARG A 43 1.07 -38.27 1.32
CA ARG A 43 0.62 -37.03 0.66
C ARG A 43 -0.08 -36.13 1.67
N LEU A 44 0.18 -34.83 1.57
CA LEU A 44 -0.54 -33.82 2.33
C LEU A 44 -2.04 -33.88 2.01
N ARG A 45 -2.85 -33.82 3.05
CA ARG A 45 -4.31 -33.89 2.94
C ARG A 45 -4.87 -32.59 2.37
N ALA A 46 -5.73 -32.69 1.36
CA ALA A 46 -6.43 -31.53 0.82
C ALA A 46 -7.37 -30.90 1.87
N GLY A 47 -7.50 -29.56 1.82
CA GLY A 47 -8.37 -28.80 2.72
C GLY A 47 -7.80 -28.55 4.13
N THR A 48 -6.51 -28.81 4.35
CA THR A 48 -5.75 -28.38 5.53
C THR A 48 -4.93 -27.12 5.22
N PHE A 49 -4.61 -26.30 6.24
CA PHE A 49 -4.04 -24.95 6.08
C PHE A 49 -2.93 -24.64 7.09
N TRP A 50 -2.14 -25.65 7.47
CA TRP A 50 -1.02 -25.48 8.41
C TRP A 50 0.18 -24.80 7.76
N LEU A 51 0.58 -25.27 6.58
CA LEU A 51 1.66 -24.67 5.79
C LEU A 51 1.21 -23.35 5.18
N THR A 52 -0.03 -23.28 4.71
CA THR A 52 -0.65 -22.06 4.18
C THR A 52 -0.59 -20.93 5.22
N ARG A 53 -0.86 -21.21 6.50
CA ARG A 53 -0.73 -20.22 7.58
C ARG A 53 0.69 -19.67 7.69
N ILE A 54 1.71 -20.53 7.61
CA ILE A 54 3.11 -20.11 7.69
C ILE A 54 3.47 -19.21 6.52
N VAL A 55 3.03 -19.57 5.31
CA VAL A 55 3.26 -18.75 4.10
C VAL A 55 2.57 -17.40 4.22
N LEU A 56 1.29 -17.37 4.65
CA LEU A 56 0.54 -16.14 4.89
C LEU A 56 1.22 -15.22 5.91
N LEU A 57 1.65 -15.78 7.05
CA LEU A 57 2.30 -14.99 8.10
C LEU A 57 3.65 -14.44 7.65
N ARG A 58 4.44 -15.22 6.93
CA ARG A 58 5.73 -14.75 6.39
C ARG A 58 5.55 -13.69 5.31
N ALA A 59 4.61 -13.90 4.39
CA ALA A 59 4.31 -12.93 3.36
C ALA A 59 3.79 -11.61 3.94
N LEU A 60 2.90 -11.68 4.94
CA LEU A 60 2.41 -10.50 5.64
C LEU A 60 3.52 -9.81 6.44
N ALA A 61 4.37 -10.58 7.13
CA ALA A 61 5.52 -10.04 7.87
C ALA A 61 6.53 -9.36 6.94
N PHE A 62 6.75 -9.89 5.74
CA PHE A 62 7.58 -9.25 4.71
C PHE A 62 7.02 -7.87 4.32
N VAL A 63 5.71 -7.77 4.08
CA VAL A 63 5.09 -6.49 3.74
C VAL A 63 5.18 -5.50 4.90
N TYR A 64 4.94 -5.94 6.14
CA TYR A 64 5.13 -5.09 7.33
C TYR A 64 6.59 -4.64 7.49
N CYS A 65 7.56 -5.53 7.27
CA CYS A 65 8.98 -5.22 7.33
C CYS A 65 9.33 -4.08 6.36
N VAL A 66 8.87 -4.17 5.11
CA VAL A 66 9.05 -3.09 4.12
C VAL A 66 8.32 -1.81 4.54
N ALA A 67 7.08 -1.92 5.03
CA ALA A 67 6.28 -0.76 5.44
C ALA A 67 6.94 0.00 6.61
N PHE A 68 7.45 -0.70 7.62
CA PHE A 68 8.18 -0.09 8.74
C PHE A 68 9.56 0.42 8.33
N LEU A 69 10.25 -0.23 7.39
CA LEU A 69 11.49 0.26 6.82
C LEU A 69 11.29 1.60 6.08
N VAL A 70 10.23 1.70 5.27
CA VAL A 70 9.83 2.96 4.62
C VAL A 70 9.53 4.04 5.66
N ALA A 71 8.81 3.69 6.72
CA ALA A 71 8.48 4.60 7.82
C ALA A 71 9.76 5.10 8.52
N LEU A 72 10.68 4.20 8.88
CA LEU A 72 11.94 4.54 9.56
C LEU A 72 12.79 5.51 8.75
N HIS A 73 12.87 5.32 7.43
CA HIS A 73 13.72 6.13 6.57
C HIS A 73 13.11 7.50 6.22
N GLN A 74 11.78 7.65 6.24
CA GLN A 74 11.14 8.83 5.64
C GLN A 74 10.24 9.62 6.61
N ASN A 75 9.77 9.02 7.71
CA ASN A 75 8.78 9.70 8.57
C ASN A 75 9.30 10.98 9.21
N LYS A 76 10.57 11.03 9.62
CA LYS A 76 11.13 12.26 10.21
C LYS A 76 11.05 13.44 9.24
N GLN A 77 11.41 13.22 8.00
CA GLN A 77 11.42 14.26 6.96
C GLN A 77 10.00 14.66 6.53
N LEU A 78 9.04 13.74 6.62
CA LEU A 78 7.66 13.97 6.19
C LEU A 78 6.77 14.49 7.31
N ILE A 79 6.79 13.84 8.48
CA ILE A 79 5.87 14.09 9.60
C ILE A 79 6.55 14.33 10.95
N GLY A 80 7.89 14.35 11.00
CA GLY A 80 8.66 14.63 12.21
C GLY A 80 8.53 16.08 12.66
N ASP A 81 9.25 16.44 13.72
CA ASP A 81 9.18 17.79 14.34
C ASP A 81 9.50 18.92 13.35
N ARG A 82 10.45 18.67 12.44
CA ARG A 82 10.82 19.57 11.34
C ARG A 82 10.40 19.02 9.97
N GLY A 83 9.47 18.07 9.93
CA GLY A 83 8.98 17.47 8.71
C GLY A 83 8.19 18.43 7.82
N LEU A 84 7.77 17.95 6.64
CA LEU A 84 6.93 18.75 5.73
C LEU A 84 5.55 19.03 6.33
N LEU A 85 4.95 18.05 7.01
CA LEU A 85 3.66 18.16 7.72
C LEU A 85 3.79 17.54 9.10
N PRO A 86 4.25 18.29 10.14
CA PRO A 86 4.51 17.74 11.46
C PRO A 86 3.28 17.11 12.10
N CYS A 87 3.40 15.85 12.54
CA CYS A 87 2.30 15.11 13.16
C CYS A 87 1.92 15.67 14.55
N SER A 88 2.83 16.32 15.25
CA SER A 88 2.52 17.03 16.51
C SER A 88 1.52 18.17 16.29
N THR A 89 1.65 18.93 15.21
CA THR A 89 0.71 19.97 14.82
C THR A 89 -0.66 19.40 14.46
N TYR A 90 -0.68 18.29 13.71
CA TYR A 90 -1.91 17.57 13.40
C TYR A 90 -2.63 17.08 14.66
N LEU A 91 -1.94 16.45 15.59
CA LEU A 91 -2.53 15.96 16.84
C LEU A 91 -3.05 17.13 17.71
N ARG A 92 -2.32 18.26 17.78
CA ARG A 92 -2.81 19.46 18.46
C ARG A 92 -4.06 20.04 17.80
N SER A 93 -4.17 19.98 16.47
CA SER A 93 -5.37 20.40 15.73
C SER A 93 -6.56 19.51 16.06
N VAL A 94 -6.37 18.17 16.06
CA VAL A 94 -7.41 17.22 16.48
C VAL A 94 -7.82 17.48 17.94
N GLN A 95 -6.86 17.65 18.85
CA GLN A 95 -7.13 17.96 20.25
C GLN A 95 -7.96 19.24 20.41
N ARG A 96 -7.62 20.32 19.69
CA ARG A 96 -8.37 21.59 19.69
C ARG A 96 -9.80 21.40 19.18
N HIS A 97 -9.99 20.58 18.12
CA HIS A 97 -11.31 20.28 17.59
C HIS A 97 -12.22 19.59 18.63
N PHE A 98 -11.66 18.75 19.48
CA PHE A 98 -12.35 18.06 20.57
C PHE A 98 -12.17 18.79 21.92
N ARG A 99 -12.32 20.12 21.94
CA ARG A 99 -12.35 20.98 23.14
C ARG A 99 -11.06 20.96 23.99
N GLY A 100 -9.92 20.71 23.38
CA GLY A 100 -8.62 20.80 24.06
C GLY A 100 -8.26 19.60 24.94
N GLN A 101 -9.11 18.60 25.04
CA GLN A 101 -8.86 17.39 25.84
C GLN A 101 -8.67 16.17 24.94
N VAL A 102 -7.85 15.21 25.39
CA VAL A 102 -7.75 13.89 24.77
C VAL A 102 -8.95 13.05 25.24
N SER A 103 -10.10 13.25 24.58
CA SER A 103 -11.33 12.50 24.84
C SER A 103 -11.36 11.21 24.03
N TRP A 104 -12.30 10.31 24.38
CA TRP A 104 -12.54 9.09 23.59
C TRP A 104 -12.89 9.41 22.14
N ASP A 105 -13.55 10.53 21.89
CA ASP A 105 -13.90 10.98 20.53
C ASP A 105 -12.66 11.36 19.73
N ALA A 106 -11.68 12.05 20.34
CA ALA A 106 -10.40 12.37 19.72
C ALA A 106 -9.60 11.10 19.38
N VAL A 107 -9.56 10.14 20.31
CA VAL A 107 -8.89 8.84 20.10
C VAL A 107 -9.60 8.01 19.03
N SER A 108 -10.93 8.04 18.98
CA SER A 108 -11.72 7.34 17.95
C SER A 108 -11.55 7.98 16.57
N TYR A 109 -11.37 9.29 16.51
CA TYR A 109 -11.11 10.02 15.27
C TYR A 109 -9.71 9.73 14.70
N ALA A 110 -8.70 9.72 15.54
CA ALA A 110 -7.32 9.41 15.19
C ALA A 110 -6.74 8.36 16.14
N PRO A 111 -7.03 7.06 15.95
CA PRO A 111 -6.55 5.99 16.82
C PRO A 111 -5.04 5.79 16.67
N THR A 112 -4.28 6.36 17.60
CA THR A 112 -2.83 6.26 17.65
C THR A 112 -2.35 6.16 19.10
N ILE A 113 -1.28 5.39 19.33
CA ILE A 113 -0.62 5.32 20.64
C ILE A 113 0.18 6.59 20.95
N LEU A 114 0.42 7.46 19.98
CA LEU A 114 1.10 8.74 20.19
C LEU A 114 0.35 9.67 21.16
N TRP A 115 -0.95 9.46 21.38
CA TRP A 115 -1.68 10.16 22.45
C TRP A 115 -1.15 9.88 23.86
N LEU A 116 -0.47 8.74 24.05
CA LEU A 116 0.08 8.29 25.33
C LEU A 116 1.56 8.69 25.52
N LEU A 117 2.20 9.24 24.48
CA LEU A 117 3.61 9.57 24.47
C LEU A 117 3.83 11.08 24.58
N ASP A 118 5.01 11.47 25.01
CA ASP A 118 5.41 12.89 25.05
C ASP A 118 5.72 13.40 23.64
N TRP A 119 5.10 14.50 23.26
CA TRP A 119 5.23 15.11 21.92
C TRP A 119 6.44 16.04 21.80
N SER A 120 7.19 16.27 22.86
CA SER A 120 8.42 17.06 22.81
C SER A 120 9.54 16.38 22.04
N HIS A 121 9.46 15.05 21.90
CA HIS A 121 10.45 14.20 21.21
C HIS A 121 9.79 13.35 20.12
N MET A 122 9.00 13.97 19.23
CA MET A 122 8.20 13.25 18.25
C MET A 122 9.04 12.43 17.26
N ASP A 123 10.19 12.95 16.84
CA ASP A 123 11.12 12.23 15.96
C ASP A 123 11.59 10.89 16.57
N SER A 124 11.89 10.90 17.88
CA SER A 124 12.29 9.68 18.59
C SER A 124 11.12 8.71 18.77
N ASN A 125 9.92 9.21 19.00
CA ASN A 125 8.72 8.40 19.08
C ASN A 125 8.41 7.70 17.75
N LEU A 126 8.50 8.42 16.65
CA LEU A 126 8.29 7.86 15.29
C LEU A 126 9.33 6.77 14.97
N ASP A 127 10.60 7.00 15.31
CA ASP A 127 11.65 6.00 15.14
C ASP A 127 11.41 4.76 16.01
N ALA A 128 11.05 4.96 17.28
CA ALA A 128 10.78 3.85 18.19
C ALA A 128 9.64 2.96 17.67
N LEU A 129 8.54 3.56 17.18
CA LEU A 129 7.43 2.83 16.58
C LEU A 129 7.89 2.04 15.34
N ALA A 130 8.66 2.69 14.47
CA ALA A 130 9.14 2.07 13.25
C ALA A 130 10.14 0.94 13.52
N LEU A 131 11.09 1.13 14.45
CA LEU A 131 12.08 0.13 14.84
C LEU A 131 11.45 -1.07 15.55
N LEU A 132 10.49 -0.83 16.45
CA LEU A 132 9.77 -1.91 17.12
C LEU A 132 8.98 -2.74 16.11
N GLY A 133 8.25 -2.08 15.20
CA GLY A 133 7.52 -2.75 14.12
C GLY A 133 8.44 -3.52 13.18
N LEU A 134 9.59 -2.95 12.81
CA LEU A 134 10.61 -3.60 11.98
C LEU A 134 11.19 -4.83 12.70
N GLY A 135 11.50 -4.75 13.98
CA GLY A 135 12.02 -5.86 14.78
C GLY A 135 11.03 -7.02 14.87
N ILE A 136 9.76 -6.73 15.21
CA ILE A 136 8.71 -7.77 15.30
C ILE A 136 8.45 -8.41 13.94
N SER A 137 8.32 -7.61 12.88
CA SER A 137 8.06 -8.14 11.53
C SER A 137 9.23 -8.97 11.00
N SER A 138 10.48 -8.56 11.25
CA SER A 138 11.68 -9.34 10.90
C SER A 138 11.73 -10.67 11.66
N PHE A 139 11.39 -10.67 12.94
CA PHE A 139 11.29 -11.90 13.75
C PHE A 139 10.29 -12.90 13.13
N ILE A 140 9.08 -12.44 12.81
CA ILE A 140 8.05 -13.31 12.23
C ILE A 140 8.47 -13.80 10.84
N LEU A 141 9.10 -12.96 10.04
CA LEU A 141 9.59 -13.31 8.70
C LEU A 141 10.63 -14.42 8.74
N VAL A 142 11.60 -14.33 9.63
CA VAL A 142 12.70 -15.29 9.74
C VAL A 142 12.21 -16.62 10.35
N PHE A 143 11.57 -16.56 11.50
CA PHE A 143 11.18 -17.77 12.26
C PHE A 143 9.87 -18.39 11.76
N GLY A 144 9.02 -17.65 11.04
CA GLY A 144 7.73 -18.15 10.55
C GLY A 144 6.73 -18.48 11.65
N CYS A 145 6.93 -17.94 12.85
CA CYS A 145 6.05 -18.13 14.00
C CYS A 145 5.57 -16.77 14.53
N ALA A 146 4.31 -16.72 14.94
CA ALA A 146 3.70 -15.55 15.55
C ALA A 146 2.62 -15.97 16.54
N ASN A 147 2.31 -15.09 17.48
CA ASN A 147 1.13 -15.17 18.33
C ASN A 147 0.22 -13.95 18.11
N MET A 148 -0.97 -13.99 18.70
CA MET A 148 -1.93 -12.87 18.55
C MET A 148 -1.38 -11.56 19.08
N ILE A 149 -0.54 -11.58 20.12
CA ILE A 149 0.02 -10.38 20.74
C ILE A 149 0.98 -9.68 19.78
N LEU A 150 1.92 -10.42 19.18
CA LEU A 150 2.88 -9.86 18.23
C LEU A 150 2.18 -9.30 16.98
N MET A 151 1.17 -10.02 16.46
CA MET A 151 0.40 -9.53 15.31
C MET A 151 -0.46 -8.33 15.66
N ALA A 152 -1.08 -8.31 16.84
CA ALA A 152 -1.82 -7.15 17.34
C ALA A 152 -0.90 -5.94 17.56
N ALA A 153 0.30 -6.16 18.11
CA ALA A 153 1.31 -5.11 18.25
C ALA A 153 1.70 -4.51 16.89
N LEU A 154 2.00 -5.34 15.88
CA LEU A 154 2.28 -4.85 14.52
C LEU A 154 1.12 -4.02 13.96
N TRP A 155 -0.10 -4.48 14.15
CA TRP A 155 -1.30 -3.80 13.68
C TRP A 155 -1.48 -2.45 14.38
N VAL A 156 -1.33 -2.38 15.72
CA VAL A 156 -1.45 -1.14 16.51
C VAL A 156 -0.35 -0.14 16.16
N LEU A 157 0.90 -0.61 16.03
CA LEU A 157 2.03 0.24 15.64
C LEU A 157 1.80 0.86 14.27
N TYR A 158 1.37 0.04 13.29
CA TYR A 158 1.13 0.55 11.94
C TYR A 158 -0.10 1.45 11.86
N MET A 159 -1.19 1.10 12.55
CA MET A 159 -2.38 1.95 12.71
C MET A 159 -2.00 3.33 13.24
N SER A 160 -1.11 3.36 14.24
CA SER A 160 -0.65 4.61 14.85
C SER A 160 0.07 5.51 13.84
N LEU A 161 0.95 4.95 13.01
CA LEU A 161 1.64 5.70 11.96
C LEU A 161 0.69 6.16 10.84
N VAL A 162 -0.23 5.31 10.41
CA VAL A 162 -1.19 5.63 9.35
C VAL A 162 -2.11 6.78 9.73
N ASN A 163 -2.57 6.84 10.98
CA ASN A 163 -3.51 7.89 11.41
C ASN A 163 -2.86 9.26 11.61
N VAL A 164 -1.57 9.32 11.92
CA VAL A 164 -0.85 10.60 12.01
C VAL A 164 -0.11 10.96 10.72
N GLY A 165 -0.03 10.03 9.80
CA GLY A 165 0.71 10.17 8.55
C GLY A 165 0.05 11.07 7.51
N GLN A 166 -1.15 11.58 7.78
CA GLN A 166 -1.88 12.54 6.95
C GLN A 166 -1.92 12.09 5.48
N ILE A 167 -1.65 12.98 4.55
CA ILE A 167 -1.66 12.70 3.11
C ILE A 167 -0.60 11.65 2.69
N TRP A 168 0.52 11.55 3.42
CA TRP A 168 1.58 10.58 3.13
C TRP A 168 1.14 9.13 3.31
N TYR A 169 0.07 8.88 4.09
CA TYR A 169 -0.51 7.58 4.40
C TYR A 169 -1.98 7.46 3.96
N SER A 170 -2.43 8.28 3.01
CA SER A 170 -3.82 8.29 2.53
C SER A 170 -4.13 7.27 1.43
N PHE A 171 -3.16 6.47 1.03
CA PHE A 171 -3.32 5.51 -0.07
C PHE A 171 -4.04 4.22 0.34
N GLY A 172 -4.71 3.59 -0.64
CA GLY A 172 -5.48 2.37 -0.42
C GLY A 172 -4.69 1.20 0.12
N TRP A 173 -3.39 1.09 -0.20
CA TRP A 173 -2.54 0.02 0.33
C TRP A 173 -2.28 0.12 1.83
N GLU A 174 -2.33 1.31 2.42
CA GLU A 174 -2.21 1.48 3.87
C GLU A 174 -3.41 0.84 4.59
N SER A 175 -4.61 1.15 4.14
CA SER A 175 -5.84 0.54 4.66
C SER A 175 -5.89 -0.96 4.37
N GLN A 176 -5.39 -1.40 3.23
CA GLN A 176 -5.31 -2.83 2.88
C GLN A 176 -4.34 -3.59 3.79
N LEU A 177 -3.20 -2.99 4.16
CA LEU A 177 -2.27 -3.61 5.11
C LEU A 177 -2.88 -3.71 6.50
N LEU A 178 -3.62 -2.69 6.94
CA LEU A 178 -4.35 -2.72 8.21
C LEU A 178 -5.43 -3.81 8.24
N GLU A 179 -6.23 -3.94 7.19
CA GLU A 179 -7.25 -4.99 7.09
C GLU A 179 -6.63 -6.39 7.04
N THR A 180 -5.59 -6.57 6.22
CA THR A 180 -4.88 -7.85 6.09
C THR A 180 -4.20 -8.23 7.41
N GLY A 181 -3.60 -7.25 8.09
CA GLY A 181 -2.97 -7.42 9.40
C GLY A 181 -3.95 -7.77 10.50
N PHE A 182 -5.12 -7.14 10.52
CA PHE A 182 -6.19 -7.44 11.46
C PHE A 182 -6.65 -8.90 11.34
N LEU A 183 -6.88 -9.38 10.12
CA LEU A 183 -7.18 -10.79 9.86
C LEU A 183 -6.02 -11.70 10.30
N GLY A 184 -4.78 -11.26 10.11
CA GLY A 184 -3.57 -11.97 10.51
C GLY A 184 -3.48 -12.25 12.01
N ILE A 185 -4.04 -11.39 12.87
CA ILE A 185 -4.09 -11.59 14.31
C ILE A 185 -4.79 -12.92 14.64
N PHE A 186 -5.93 -13.19 14.00
CA PHE A 186 -6.76 -14.37 14.28
C PHE A 186 -6.26 -15.66 13.61
N LEU A 187 -5.24 -15.57 12.75
CA LEU A 187 -4.54 -16.78 12.26
C LEU A 187 -3.68 -17.41 13.34
N CYS A 188 -3.26 -16.63 14.33
CA CYS A 188 -2.27 -17.00 15.31
C CYS A 188 -2.88 -17.63 16.57
N PRO A 189 -2.12 -18.45 17.31
CA PRO A 189 -2.46 -18.81 18.69
C PRO A 189 -2.32 -17.59 19.62
N LEU A 190 -2.99 -17.61 20.77
CA LEU A 190 -2.98 -16.46 21.70
C LEU A 190 -1.57 -16.18 22.26
N TRP A 191 -0.89 -17.21 22.78
CA TRP A 191 0.40 -17.06 23.48
C TRP A 191 1.55 -17.82 22.82
N THR A 192 1.26 -18.96 22.21
CA THR A 192 2.27 -19.91 21.77
C THR A 192 3.06 -19.40 20.57
N LEU A 193 4.37 -19.38 20.68
CA LEU A 193 5.30 -19.08 19.58
C LEU A 193 5.77 -20.38 18.93
N SER A 194 4.90 -21.02 18.16
CA SER A 194 5.23 -22.22 17.40
C SER A 194 4.76 -22.06 15.95
N PRO A 195 5.56 -22.45 14.95
CA PRO A 195 5.11 -22.45 13.56
C PRO A 195 3.94 -23.43 13.34
N LEU A 196 3.87 -24.52 14.13
CA LEU A 196 2.82 -25.54 14.07
C LEU A 196 2.20 -25.79 15.46
N PRO A 197 1.36 -24.88 15.99
CA PRO A 197 0.72 -25.07 17.31
C PRO A 197 -0.40 -26.11 17.22
N ARG A 198 -0.16 -27.33 17.70
CA ARG A 198 -1.06 -28.50 17.62
C ARG A 198 -2.49 -28.24 18.12
N GLY A 199 -2.63 -27.45 19.18
CA GLY A 199 -3.94 -27.14 19.77
C GLY A 199 -4.78 -26.08 19.05
N THR A 200 -4.26 -25.45 17.99
CA THR A 200 -4.90 -24.31 17.34
C THR A 200 -4.85 -24.41 15.81
N PRO A 201 -5.72 -25.24 15.19
CA PRO A 201 -5.82 -25.34 13.75
C PRO A 201 -6.24 -23.99 13.14
N THR A 202 -5.87 -23.77 11.89
CA THR A 202 -6.20 -22.54 11.16
C THR A 202 -7.72 -22.40 11.02
N SER A 203 -8.26 -21.26 11.44
CA SER A 203 -9.70 -21.01 11.38
C SER A 203 -10.18 -20.84 9.93
N ARG A 204 -11.20 -21.61 9.54
CA ARG A 204 -11.83 -21.46 8.22
C ARG A 204 -12.51 -20.09 8.07
N ILE A 205 -13.06 -19.52 9.15
CA ILE A 205 -13.69 -18.19 9.13
C ILE A 205 -12.65 -17.13 8.75
N VAL A 206 -11.46 -17.17 9.34
CA VAL A 206 -10.36 -16.24 9.02
C VAL A 206 -9.92 -16.39 7.57
N LEU A 207 -9.76 -17.62 7.08
CA LEU A 207 -9.43 -17.87 5.66
C LEU A 207 -10.52 -17.33 4.72
N TRP A 208 -11.79 -17.48 5.08
CA TRP A 208 -12.89 -16.85 4.34
C TRP A 208 -12.83 -15.33 4.39
N GLY A 209 -12.39 -14.74 5.50
CA GLY A 209 -12.11 -13.30 5.60
C GLY A 209 -11.07 -12.84 4.57
N PHE A 210 -9.94 -13.56 4.43
CA PHE A 210 -8.93 -13.26 3.41
C PHE A 210 -9.46 -13.45 1.98
N ARG A 211 -10.24 -14.51 1.73
CA ARG A 211 -10.87 -14.74 0.41
C ARG A 211 -11.88 -13.65 0.08
N TRP A 212 -12.64 -13.20 1.06
CA TRP A 212 -13.55 -12.07 0.92
C TRP A 212 -12.81 -10.77 0.61
N LEU A 213 -11.66 -10.54 1.26
CA LEU A 213 -10.82 -9.39 1.00
C LEU A 213 -10.33 -9.37 -0.45
N ILE A 214 -9.70 -10.47 -0.93
CA ILE A 214 -9.21 -10.50 -2.31
C ILE A 214 -10.35 -10.42 -3.33
N PHE A 215 -11.48 -11.05 -3.07
CA PHE A 215 -12.65 -10.94 -3.94
C PHE A 215 -13.12 -9.49 -4.08
N ARG A 216 -13.22 -8.75 -2.97
CA ARG A 216 -13.61 -7.32 -2.99
C ARG A 216 -12.60 -6.44 -3.71
N ILE A 217 -11.31 -6.69 -3.55
CA ILE A 217 -10.25 -5.95 -4.26
C ILE A 217 -10.43 -6.14 -5.76
N MET A 218 -10.52 -7.38 -6.22
CA MET A 218 -10.64 -7.70 -7.64
C MET A 218 -11.95 -7.19 -8.24
N LEU A 219 -13.07 -7.41 -7.53
CA LEU A 219 -14.38 -6.94 -7.98
C LEU A 219 -14.44 -5.41 -8.00
N GLY A 220 -13.94 -4.74 -6.96
CA GLY A 220 -13.92 -3.28 -6.88
C GLY A 220 -13.09 -2.64 -7.99
N ALA A 221 -11.90 -3.17 -8.24
CA ALA A 221 -11.04 -2.73 -9.34
C ALA A 221 -11.67 -3.00 -10.72
N GLY A 222 -12.35 -4.13 -10.90
CA GLY A 222 -13.08 -4.45 -12.13
C GLY A 222 -14.27 -3.54 -12.39
N LEU A 223 -15.12 -3.35 -11.38
CA LEU A 223 -16.32 -2.52 -11.50
C LEU A 223 -16.00 -1.05 -11.79
N ILE A 224 -14.97 -0.49 -11.15
CA ILE A 224 -14.58 0.90 -11.40
C ILE A 224 -14.04 1.11 -12.82
N LYS A 225 -13.33 0.11 -13.39
CA LYS A 225 -12.89 0.14 -14.78
C LYS A 225 -14.08 0.09 -15.73
N ILE A 226 -15.04 -0.81 -15.52
CA ILE A 226 -16.24 -0.93 -16.36
C ILE A 226 -17.13 0.33 -16.31
N ARG A 227 -17.22 0.96 -15.12
CA ARG A 227 -18.04 2.18 -14.90
C ARG A 227 -17.30 3.46 -15.28
N GLY A 228 -15.97 3.44 -15.30
CA GLY A 228 -15.11 4.56 -15.63
C GLY A 228 -15.06 4.87 -17.12
N ASP A 229 -13.88 5.16 -17.61
CA ASP A 229 -13.67 5.59 -19.01
C ASP A 229 -14.09 4.53 -20.02
N ARG A 230 -14.61 5.02 -21.17
CA ARG A 230 -15.01 4.14 -22.29
C ARG A 230 -13.85 3.31 -22.81
N CYS A 231 -12.61 3.82 -22.72
CA CYS A 231 -11.42 3.12 -23.21
C CYS A 231 -11.22 1.73 -22.59
N TRP A 232 -11.72 1.48 -21.36
CA TRP A 232 -11.67 0.15 -20.75
C TRP A 232 -12.62 -0.83 -21.43
N ARG A 233 -13.80 -0.36 -21.86
CA ARG A 233 -14.78 -1.19 -22.59
C ARG A 233 -14.35 -1.45 -24.02
N ASP A 234 -13.69 -0.45 -24.63
CA ASP A 234 -13.17 -0.52 -26.00
C ASP A 234 -11.77 -1.15 -26.05
N LEU A 235 -11.21 -1.55 -24.88
CA LEU A 235 -9.88 -2.12 -24.68
C LEU A 235 -8.71 -1.21 -25.12
N THR A 236 -8.95 0.01 -25.51
CA THR A 236 -7.91 0.96 -25.94
C THR A 236 -7.09 1.51 -24.76
N CYS A 237 -7.58 1.40 -23.52
CA CYS A 237 -6.77 1.67 -22.32
C CYS A 237 -5.59 0.70 -22.18
N MET A 238 -5.69 -0.51 -22.73
CA MET A 238 -4.63 -1.51 -22.69
C MET A 238 -3.38 -1.08 -23.46
N ASP A 239 -3.50 -0.14 -24.40
CA ASP A 239 -2.37 0.43 -25.15
C ASP A 239 -1.44 1.28 -24.25
N PHE A 240 -1.95 1.74 -23.10
CA PHE A 240 -1.25 2.67 -22.19
C PHE A 240 -1.06 2.10 -20.77
N HIS A 241 -1.65 0.94 -20.47
CA HIS A 241 -1.63 0.37 -19.14
C HIS A 241 -1.24 -1.11 -19.15
N TYR A 242 -0.04 -1.39 -18.65
CA TYR A 242 0.53 -2.73 -18.58
C TYR A 242 0.69 -3.16 -17.11
N GLU A 243 -0.30 -3.86 -16.54
CA GLU A 243 -0.28 -4.26 -15.11
C GLU A 243 0.95 -5.11 -14.77
N VAL A 244 1.33 -6.07 -15.61
CA VAL A 244 2.49 -6.94 -15.37
C VAL A 244 3.80 -6.15 -15.33
N VAL A 245 3.96 -5.19 -16.22
CA VAL A 245 5.13 -4.30 -16.24
C VAL A 245 5.14 -3.42 -15.00
N LEU A 246 3.98 -2.94 -14.54
CA LEU A 246 3.84 -2.16 -13.31
C LEU A 246 4.19 -2.98 -12.06
N ILE A 247 3.91 -4.29 -12.03
CA ILE A 247 4.31 -5.17 -10.92
C ILE A 247 5.83 -5.29 -10.85
N ILE A 248 6.49 -5.42 -11.98
CA ILE A 248 7.94 -5.67 -12.06
C ILE A 248 8.74 -4.37 -11.93
N SER A 249 8.35 -3.34 -12.67
CA SER A 249 9.08 -2.06 -12.75
C SER A 249 8.42 -0.95 -11.94
N GLY A 250 7.19 -1.18 -11.45
CA GLY A 250 6.33 -0.15 -10.92
C GLY A 250 6.74 0.34 -9.55
N ASN A 251 6.56 1.64 -9.38
CA ASN A 251 6.75 2.34 -8.13
C ASN A 251 5.46 2.34 -7.28
N LEU A 252 4.68 1.24 -7.37
CA LEU A 252 3.38 1.08 -6.68
C LEU A 252 3.52 0.65 -5.22
N SER A 253 4.62 0.97 -4.55
CA SER A 253 4.85 0.54 -3.18
C SER A 253 4.77 -0.99 -3.05
N PHE A 254 4.38 -1.46 -1.88
CA PHE A 254 4.09 -2.88 -1.61
C PHE A 254 2.68 -3.32 -2.03
N LEU A 255 1.90 -2.49 -2.75
CA LEU A 255 0.50 -2.80 -3.13
C LEU A 255 0.36 -4.17 -3.81
N ASN A 256 1.16 -4.42 -4.85
CA ASN A 256 1.08 -5.66 -5.61
C ASN A 256 1.44 -6.88 -4.76
N TRP A 257 2.49 -6.77 -3.94
CA TRP A 257 2.90 -7.80 -3.00
C TRP A 257 1.82 -8.06 -1.95
N LEU A 258 1.22 -6.99 -1.42
CA LEU A 258 0.14 -7.08 -0.44
C LEU A 258 -1.12 -7.71 -1.02
N THR A 259 -1.44 -7.49 -2.29
CA THR A 259 -2.60 -8.10 -2.96
C THR A 259 -2.42 -9.62 -3.14
N ILE A 260 -1.18 -10.10 -3.28
CA ILE A 260 -0.88 -11.54 -3.32
C ILE A 260 -1.16 -12.20 -1.96
N VAL A 261 -0.91 -11.52 -0.83
CA VAL A 261 -1.05 -12.11 0.51
C VAL A 261 -2.44 -12.72 0.76
N PRO A 262 -3.57 -12.00 0.62
CA PRO A 262 -4.89 -12.60 0.85
C PRO A 262 -5.23 -13.70 -0.17
N SER A 263 -4.68 -13.68 -1.39
CA SER A 263 -4.90 -14.73 -2.39
C SER A 263 -4.29 -16.08 -1.98
N LEU A 264 -3.23 -16.07 -1.16
CA LEU A 264 -2.63 -17.29 -0.61
C LEU A 264 -3.63 -18.12 0.20
N ALA A 265 -4.66 -17.51 0.78
CA ALA A 265 -5.72 -18.21 1.50
C ALA A 265 -6.62 -19.07 0.60
N CYS A 266 -6.52 -18.94 -0.71
CA CYS A 266 -7.22 -19.79 -1.68
C CYS A 266 -6.54 -21.17 -1.86
N PHE A 267 -5.26 -21.30 -1.49
CA PHE A 267 -4.47 -22.50 -1.63
C PHE A 267 -4.38 -23.25 -0.30
N ASP A 268 -4.40 -24.58 -0.38
CA ASP A 268 -4.25 -25.46 0.77
C ASP A 268 -2.82 -26.03 0.90
N ASP A 269 -2.60 -26.83 1.95
CA ASP A 269 -1.30 -27.42 2.22
C ASP A 269 -0.86 -28.38 1.10
N ALA A 270 -1.79 -29.06 0.44
CA ALA A 270 -1.48 -29.95 -0.68
C ALA A 270 -0.90 -29.15 -1.86
N THR A 271 -1.46 -27.98 -2.12
CA THR A 271 -1.02 -27.09 -3.20
C THR A 271 0.29 -26.38 -2.86
N LEU A 272 0.44 -25.85 -1.64
CA LEU A 272 1.64 -25.09 -1.23
C LEU A 272 2.78 -25.97 -0.70
N GLY A 273 2.56 -27.28 -0.56
CA GLY A 273 3.53 -28.23 -0.01
C GLY A 273 4.85 -28.32 -0.78
N PHE A 274 4.89 -27.86 -2.03
CA PHE A 274 6.14 -27.82 -2.82
C PHE A 274 7.13 -26.74 -2.31
N LEU A 275 6.64 -25.71 -1.63
CA LEU A 275 7.48 -24.66 -1.04
C LEU A 275 8.30 -25.15 0.17
N PHE A 276 7.99 -26.35 0.67
CA PHE A 276 8.63 -26.88 1.87
C PHE A 276 9.42 -28.16 1.51
N PRO A 277 10.71 -28.23 1.90
CA PRO A 277 11.53 -29.38 1.61
C PRO A 277 10.97 -30.66 2.24
N ALA A 278 11.00 -31.74 1.47
CA ALA A 278 10.59 -33.08 1.90
C ALA A 278 11.77 -33.76 2.63
N GLY A 279 12.03 -33.37 3.88
CA GLY A 279 13.07 -33.99 4.70
C GLY A 279 12.54 -34.47 6.05
N PRO A 280 13.14 -35.48 6.67
CA PRO A 280 12.75 -35.94 8.00
C PRO A 280 12.95 -34.82 9.03
N GLY A 281 11.93 -34.59 9.87
CA GLY A 281 11.94 -33.50 10.86
C GLY A 281 11.59 -32.11 10.30
N GLY A 282 11.43 -31.95 8.98
CA GLY A 282 10.99 -30.71 8.33
C GLY A 282 9.53 -30.36 8.64
N LEU A 283 9.15 -29.12 8.31
CA LEU A 283 7.77 -28.64 8.56
C LEU A 283 6.73 -29.52 7.84
N LYS A 284 7.01 -29.93 6.61
CA LYS A 284 6.13 -30.81 5.83
C LYS A 284 5.95 -32.18 6.49
N ASP A 285 7.03 -32.81 6.94
CA ASP A 285 7.02 -34.10 7.67
C ASP A 285 6.22 -33.99 8.98
N ARG A 286 6.42 -32.91 9.73
CA ARG A 286 5.66 -32.64 10.95
C ARG A 286 4.17 -32.48 10.71
N VAL A 287 3.76 -31.80 9.61
CA VAL A 287 2.34 -31.68 9.23
C VAL A 287 1.77 -33.03 8.83
N LEU A 288 2.50 -33.87 8.08
CA LEU A 288 2.08 -35.22 7.73
C LEU A 288 1.82 -36.06 8.99
N LYS A 289 2.76 -36.06 9.95
CA LYS A 289 2.59 -36.75 11.24
C LYS A 289 1.38 -36.27 12.02
N MET A 290 1.17 -34.94 12.06
CA MET A 290 -0.01 -34.35 12.72
C MET A 290 -1.33 -34.79 12.05
N GLN A 291 -1.35 -34.92 10.72
CA GLN A 291 -2.52 -35.40 9.98
C GLN A 291 -2.78 -36.89 10.21
N GLU A 292 -1.73 -37.70 10.35
CA GLU A 292 -1.84 -39.12 10.72
C GLU A 292 -2.35 -39.30 12.15
N GLU A 293 -1.82 -38.52 13.12
CA GLU A 293 -2.28 -38.52 14.51
C GLU A 293 -3.77 -38.12 14.60
N GLU A 294 -4.19 -37.09 13.86
CA GLU A 294 -5.59 -36.62 13.82
C GLU A 294 -6.55 -37.68 13.23
N THR A 295 -6.05 -38.56 12.38
CA THR A 295 -6.84 -39.65 11.81
C THR A 295 -7.00 -40.83 12.78
N ARG A 296 -5.97 -41.07 13.62
CA ARG A 296 -5.97 -42.16 14.61
C ARG A 296 -6.81 -41.84 15.86
N GLU A 297 -6.86 -40.58 16.27
CA GLU A 297 -7.65 -40.13 17.41
C GLU A 297 -8.73 -39.12 16.97
N PRO A 298 -9.90 -39.57 16.53
CA PRO A 298 -10.97 -38.64 16.17
C PRO A 298 -11.55 -37.99 17.44
N GLN A 299 -11.33 -36.68 17.55
CA GLN A 299 -11.98 -35.74 18.48
C GLN A 299 -11.60 -35.82 19.95
N ALA A 300 -10.49 -35.21 20.29
CA ALA A 300 -10.23 -34.81 21.67
C ALA A 300 -11.35 -33.88 22.19
N PRO A 301 -11.77 -34.00 23.46
CA PRO A 301 -12.91 -33.29 24.04
C PRO A 301 -12.78 -31.77 23.88
N LEU A 302 -13.93 -31.08 23.77
CA LEU A 302 -14.01 -29.63 23.67
C LEU A 302 -13.49 -28.99 24.97
N THR A 303 -12.25 -28.56 24.96
CA THR A 303 -11.69 -27.78 26.06
C THR A 303 -12.24 -26.35 26.02
N CYS A 304 -12.35 -25.70 27.20
CA CYS A 304 -12.82 -24.32 27.35
C CYS A 304 -12.08 -23.35 26.40
N GLY A 305 -10.78 -23.51 26.22
CA GLY A 305 -9.98 -22.70 25.31
C GLY A 305 -10.35 -22.86 23.82
N ARG A 306 -10.73 -24.08 23.39
CA ARG A 306 -11.24 -24.31 22.03
C ARG A 306 -12.61 -23.67 21.80
N MET A 307 -13.46 -23.72 22.85
CA MET A 307 -14.77 -23.08 22.80
C MET A 307 -14.65 -21.57 22.72
N ALA A 308 -13.84 -20.94 23.58
CA ALA A 308 -13.56 -19.51 23.55
C ALA A 308 -13.04 -19.04 22.18
N ARG A 309 -12.10 -19.81 21.58
CA ARG A 309 -11.59 -19.51 20.25
C ARG A 309 -12.65 -19.63 19.14
N ARG A 310 -13.53 -20.65 19.23
CA ARG A 310 -14.67 -20.78 18.29
C ARG A 310 -15.60 -19.59 18.38
N THR A 311 -15.95 -19.17 19.59
CA THR A 311 -16.79 -18.00 19.83
C THR A 311 -16.12 -16.72 19.31
N ALA A 312 -14.82 -16.51 19.57
CA ALA A 312 -14.07 -15.37 19.06
C ALA A 312 -14.03 -15.34 17.52
N ASN A 313 -13.81 -16.48 16.87
CA ASN A 313 -13.83 -16.56 15.40
C ASN A 313 -15.25 -16.31 14.82
N LEU A 314 -16.29 -16.78 15.49
CA LEU A 314 -17.67 -16.51 15.07
C LEU A 314 -18.00 -15.03 15.22
N ALA A 315 -17.64 -14.42 16.34
CA ALA A 315 -17.79 -12.99 16.58
C ALA A 315 -17.05 -12.16 15.52
N LEU A 316 -15.82 -12.57 15.17
CA LEU A 316 -15.06 -11.97 14.06
C LEU A 316 -15.82 -12.09 12.74
N GLY A 317 -16.38 -13.25 12.42
CA GLY A 317 -17.18 -13.45 11.20
C GLY A 317 -18.38 -12.52 11.14
N VAL A 318 -19.10 -12.39 12.25
CA VAL A 318 -20.24 -11.46 12.39
C VAL A 318 -19.79 -10.02 12.22
N LEU A 319 -18.69 -9.63 12.87
CA LEU A 319 -18.12 -8.28 12.76
C LEU A 319 -17.73 -7.94 11.31
N ILE A 320 -17.01 -8.83 10.62
CA ILE A 320 -16.62 -8.62 9.21
C ILE A 320 -17.85 -8.50 8.32
N THR A 321 -18.86 -9.36 8.54
CA THR A 321 -20.11 -9.32 7.78
C THR A 321 -20.82 -7.98 7.98
N TRP A 322 -20.95 -7.53 9.22
CA TRP A 322 -21.56 -6.24 9.56
C TRP A 322 -20.84 -5.07 8.91
N LEU A 323 -19.50 -5.01 9.07
CA LEU A 323 -18.68 -3.95 8.49
C LEU A 323 -18.61 -4.02 6.95
N SER A 324 -18.96 -5.15 6.35
CA SER A 324 -19.03 -5.30 4.89
C SER A 324 -20.28 -4.71 4.27
N ILE A 325 -21.34 -4.46 5.04
CA ILE A 325 -22.61 -3.91 4.51
C ILE A 325 -22.38 -2.61 3.71
N PRO A 326 -21.77 -1.55 4.28
CA PRO A 326 -21.55 -0.32 3.53
C PRO A 326 -20.62 -0.50 2.33
N VAL A 327 -19.68 -1.45 2.41
CA VAL A 327 -18.79 -1.78 1.30
C VAL A 327 -19.55 -2.43 0.14
N VAL A 328 -20.46 -3.35 0.43
CA VAL A 328 -21.32 -3.98 -0.59
C VAL A 328 -22.25 -2.94 -1.23
N VAL A 329 -22.85 -2.05 -0.43
CA VAL A 329 -23.67 -0.94 -0.94
C VAL A 329 -22.85 -0.06 -1.88
N ASN A 330 -21.62 0.28 -1.51
CA ASN A 330 -20.70 1.04 -2.35
C ASN A 330 -20.34 0.30 -3.67
N LEU A 331 -20.11 -1.01 -3.62
CA LEU A 331 -19.85 -1.82 -4.82
C LEU A 331 -21.05 -1.86 -5.78
N LEU A 332 -22.27 -1.79 -5.26
CA LEU A 332 -23.50 -1.77 -6.06
C LEU A 332 -23.82 -0.36 -6.58
N SER A 333 -23.27 0.69 -5.97
CA SER A 333 -23.50 2.09 -6.36
C SER A 333 -22.93 2.41 -7.73
N PRO A 334 -23.62 3.17 -8.59
CA PRO A 334 -23.06 3.70 -9.83
C PRO A 334 -21.91 4.70 -9.58
N GLN A 335 -21.93 5.40 -8.44
CA GLN A 335 -20.88 6.31 -7.97
C GLN A 335 -20.00 5.62 -6.93
N GLN A 336 -19.27 4.62 -7.36
CA GLN A 336 -18.39 3.86 -6.47
C GLN A 336 -17.24 4.72 -5.95
N VAL A 337 -17.11 4.81 -4.61
CA VAL A 337 -15.97 5.45 -3.95
C VAL A 337 -14.84 4.42 -3.80
N MET A 338 -13.62 4.83 -4.18
CA MET A 338 -12.42 3.98 -4.09
C MET A 338 -11.60 4.30 -2.84
N ASN A 339 -10.90 3.28 -2.35
CA ASN A 339 -9.86 3.41 -1.31
C ASN A 339 -10.32 4.14 -0.04
N SER A 340 -11.58 3.92 0.35
CA SER A 340 -12.19 4.54 1.54
C SER A 340 -12.49 3.52 2.62
N SER A 341 -12.43 3.96 3.86
CA SER A 341 -12.82 3.19 5.03
C SER A 341 -14.09 3.75 5.64
N PHE A 342 -15.02 2.88 6.00
CA PHE A 342 -16.27 3.24 6.69
C PHE A 342 -16.20 3.04 8.20
N ASN A 343 -15.02 2.69 8.72
CA ASN A 343 -14.81 2.53 10.15
C ASN A 343 -13.44 3.09 10.57
N PRO A 344 -13.32 3.68 11.79
CA PRO A 344 -12.09 4.33 12.27
C PRO A 344 -10.88 3.38 12.32
N LEU A 345 -11.11 2.10 12.58
CA LEU A 345 -10.05 1.09 12.69
C LEU A 345 -9.67 0.47 11.34
N ARG A 346 -10.28 0.90 10.24
CA ARG A 346 -9.99 0.44 8.88
C ARG A 346 -9.98 -1.09 8.72
N ILE A 347 -10.92 -1.77 9.41
CA ILE A 347 -11.00 -3.24 9.43
C ILE A 347 -11.56 -3.80 8.14
N VAL A 348 -12.54 -3.12 7.52
CA VAL A 348 -13.14 -3.50 6.24
C VAL A 348 -13.27 -2.26 5.36
N ASN A 349 -12.67 -2.28 4.17
CA ASN A 349 -12.50 -1.09 3.33
C ASN A 349 -12.96 -1.35 1.90
N THR A 350 -13.13 -0.26 1.12
CA THR A 350 -13.33 -0.32 -0.32
C THR A 350 -12.01 -0.16 -1.05
N TYR A 351 -11.88 -0.84 -2.18
CA TYR A 351 -10.70 -0.80 -3.02
C TYR A 351 -11.09 -0.56 -4.47
N GLY A 352 -10.23 0.12 -5.19
CA GLY A 352 -10.35 0.34 -6.61
C GLY A 352 -9.14 1.11 -7.14
N ALA A 353 -8.82 0.94 -8.40
CA ALA A 353 -7.72 1.62 -9.05
C ALA A 353 -7.98 1.79 -10.54
N PHE A 354 -7.42 2.87 -11.11
CA PHE A 354 -7.35 3.09 -12.55
C PHE A 354 -8.72 3.09 -13.24
N GLY A 355 -9.72 3.76 -12.66
CA GLY A 355 -11.02 3.97 -13.30
C GLY A 355 -10.95 4.86 -14.54
N SER A 356 -10.05 5.85 -14.52
CA SER A 356 -9.68 6.68 -15.65
C SER A 356 -8.18 6.66 -15.89
N ILE A 357 -7.76 6.74 -17.14
CA ILE A 357 -6.37 6.79 -17.58
C ILE A 357 -6.21 7.89 -18.63
N THR A 358 -5.26 8.77 -18.40
CA THR A 358 -4.90 9.81 -19.36
C THR A 358 -3.86 9.31 -20.35
N LYS A 359 -3.97 9.71 -21.61
CA LYS A 359 -2.96 9.45 -22.65
C LYS A 359 -1.71 10.30 -22.42
N GLU A 360 -1.92 11.56 -22.05
CA GLU A 360 -0.85 12.48 -21.71
C GLU A 360 -0.32 12.20 -20.32
N ARG A 361 1.00 12.14 -20.20
CA ARG A 361 1.72 11.91 -18.94
C ARG A 361 2.33 13.22 -18.48
N THR A 362 1.50 14.11 -17.96
CA THR A 362 1.98 15.34 -17.32
C THR A 362 2.80 15.04 -16.09
N GLU A 363 3.79 15.87 -15.79
CA GLU A 363 4.58 15.79 -14.57
C GLU A 363 4.74 17.16 -13.91
N VAL A 364 4.94 17.17 -12.58
CA VAL A 364 5.26 18.37 -11.82
C VAL A 364 6.77 18.49 -11.72
N ILE A 365 7.32 19.60 -12.19
CA ILE A 365 8.74 19.92 -12.10
C ILE A 365 8.91 21.08 -11.12
N LEU A 366 9.83 20.94 -10.18
CA LEU A 366 10.25 22.00 -9.28
C LEU A 366 11.54 22.59 -9.80
N GLN A 367 11.53 23.89 -10.09
CA GLN A 367 12.69 24.63 -10.60
C GLN A 367 13.03 25.78 -9.66
N GLY A 368 14.30 26.03 -9.46
CA GLY A 368 14.78 27.18 -8.72
C GLY A 368 15.69 28.05 -9.58
N THR A 369 15.76 29.35 -9.26
CA THR A 369 16.70 30.26 -9.89
C THR A 369 17.52 31.04 -8.84
N ALA A 370 18.77 31.28 -9.15
CA ALA A 370 19.65 32.16 -8.39
C ALA A 370 19.69 33.60 -8.94
N SER A 371 18.97 33.87 -10.03
CA SER A 371 18.95 35.18 -10.67
C SER A 371 18.32 36.22 -9.74
N SER A 372 18.85 37.44 -9.74
CA SER A 372 18.36 38.56 -8.90
C SER A 372 16.94 39.00 -9.27
N ASN A 373 16.53 38.77 -10.50
CA ASN A 373 15.17 39.01 -10.97
C ASN A 373 14.61 37.74 -11.61
N ALA A 374 13.73 37.05 -10.87
CA ALA A 374 13.09 35.81 -11.33
C ALA A 374 12.09 36.01 -12.48
N SER A 375 11.63 37.24 -12.71
CA SER A 375 10.71 37.57 -13.79
C SER A 375 11.42 38.00 -15.07
N SER A 376 12.76 38.04 -15.05
CA SER A 376 13.54 38.33 -16.27
C SER A 376 13.45 37.16 -17.24
N PRO A 377 13.29 37.41 -18.55
CA PRO A 377 13.36 36.33 -19.56
C PRO A 377 14.74 35.65 -19.61
N ASP A 378 15.78 36.30 -19.10
CA ASP A 378 17.16 35.77 -19.03
C ASP A 378 17.43 35.00 -17.72
N ALA A 379 16.42 34.77 -16.86
CA ALA A 379 16.61 34.02 -15.63
C ALA A 379 16.84 32.53 -15.94
N GLU A 380 18.00 32.02 -15.50
CA GLU A 380 18.31 30.58 -15.61
C GLU A 380 17.58 29.82 -14.51
N TRP A 381 16.81 28.80 -14.92
CA TRP A 381 16.06 27.92 -14.02
C TRP A 381 16.69 26.54 -14.00
N GLU A 382 16.96 26.02 -12.79
CA GLU A 382 17.59 24.73 -12.56
C GLU A 382 16.59 23.78 -11.89
N ASP A 383 16.49 22.53 -12.38
CA ASP A 383 15.56 21.52 -11.92
C ASP A 383 16.04 20.86 -10.62
N TYR A 384 15.12 20.69 -9.65
CA TYR A 384 15.33 19.78 -8.52
C TYR A 384 14.99 18.36 -8.96
N GLU A 385 15.90 17.41 -8.76
CA GLU A 385 15.66 16.02 -9.10
C GLU A 385 15.17 15.21 -7.91
N PHE A 386 14.12 14.44 -8.12
CA PHE A 386 13.59 13.46 -7.16
C PHE A 386 14.30 12.12 -7.30
N LYS A 387 14.24 11.27 -6.22
CA LYS A 387 14.96 9.98 -6.19
C LYS A 387 14.47 9.01 -7.25
N CYS A 388 13.16 8.83 -7.36
CA CYS A 388 12.53 7.83 -8.23
C CYS A 388 11.30 8.34 -8.99
N LYS A 389 11.02 9.64 -8.96
CA LYS A 389 9.94 10.21 -9.77
C LYS A 389 10.34 10.07 -11.24
N PRO A 390 9.47 9.50 -12.11
CA PRO A 390 9.71 9.53 -13.55
C PRO A 390 9.67 10.97 -14.06
N GLY A 391 10.55 11.33 -14.97
CA GLY A 391 10.64 12.68 -15.51
C GLY A 391 11.74 12.77 -16.54
N ASN A 392 12.96 12.45 -16.17
CA ASN A 392 14.09 12.47 -17.08
C ASN A 392 14.17 11.15 -17.88
N LEU A 393 13.83 11.16 -19.16
CA LEU A 393 13.84 9.98 -20.04
C LEU A 393 15.24 9.38 -20.23
N ARG A 394 16.31 10.11 -19.93
CA ARG A 394 17.69 9.63 -19.99
C ARG A 394 18.10 8.90 -18.71
N ARG A 395 17.31 8.99 -17.64
CA ARG A 395 17.59 8.33 -16.38
C ARG A 395 16.92 6.95 -16.34
N ARG A 396 17.69 5.95 -15.92
CA ARG A 396 17.14 4.60 -15.72
C ARG A 396 16.02 4.64 -14.67
N PRO A 397 14.83 4.06 -14.94
CA PRO A 397 13.78 3.95 -13.95
C PRO A 397 14.24 3.19 -12.71
N CYS A 398 13.74 3.61 -11.54
CA CYS A 398 14.01 2.91 -10.29
C CYS A 398 13.30 1.55 -10.26
N LEU A 399 14.05 0.49 -9.91
CA LEU A 399 13.52 -0.83 -9.63
C LEU A 399 13.60 -1.07 -8.11
N ILE A 400 12.68 -0.49 -7.37
CA ILE A 400 12.70 -0.47 -5.90
C ILE A 400 11.54 -1.24 -5.26
N SER A 401 10.53 -1.67 -6.03
CA SER A 401 9.40 -2.43 -5.51
C SER A 401 9.88 -3.63 -4.66
N PRO A 402 9.37 -3.86 -3.46
CA PRO A 402 8.20 -3.25 -2.81
C PRO A 402 8.45 -1.96 -2.01
N TYR A 403 9.68 -1.44 -1.94
CA TYR A 403 9.99 -0.16 -1.32
C TYR A 403 9.49 1.00 -2.20
N HIS A 404 9.18 2.17 -1.61
CA HIS A 404 8.82 3.37 -2.36
C HIS A 404 9.22 4.65 -1.63
N TYR A 405 9.39 5.73 -2.38
CA TYR A 405 9.56 7.07 -1.86
C TYR A 405 8.20 7.78 -1.86
N ARG A 406 7.71 8.15 -0.66
CA ARG A 406 6.37 8.73 -0.47
C ARG A 406 6.24 10.09 -1.13
N LEU A 407 7.29 10.93 -1.04
CA LEU A 407 7.32 12.24 -1.69
C LEU A 407 7.22 12.11 -3.21
N ASP A 408 8.06 11.27 -3.82
CA ASP A 408 8.09 11.04 -5.26
C ASP A 408 6.73 10.55 -5.79
N TRP A 409 6.09 9.68 -5.03
CA TRP A 409 4.76 9.18 -5.36
C TRP A 409 3.71 10.27 -5.32
N LEU A 410 3.70 11.14 -4.29
CA LEU A 410 2.76 12.26 -4.20
C LEU A 410 3.02 13.33 -5.27
N MET A 411 4.27 13.58 -5.64
CA MET A 411 4.60 14.48 -6.75
C MET A 411 4.02 13.98 -8.08
N TRP A 412 3.98 12.65 -8.29
CA TRP A 412 3.30 12.10 -9.46
C TRP A 412 1.79 12.33 -9.42
N PHE A 413 1.15 12.16 -8.27
CA PHE A 413 -0.28 12.45 -8.09
C PHE A 413 -0.62 13.94 -8.23
N ALA A 414 0.27 14.81 -7.79
CA ALA A 414 0.08 16.26 -7.87
C ALA A 414 -0.11 16.74 -9.33
N ALA A 415 0.42 16.01 -10.31
CA ALA A 415 0.26 16.33 -11.73
C ALA A 415 -1.19 16.23 -12.23
N PHE A 416 -2.07 15.53 -11.50
CA PHE A 416 -3.50 15.38 -11.84
C PHE A 416 -4.41 16.35 -11.08
N GLN A 417 -3.86 17.17 -10.20
CA GLN A 417 -4.60 18.02 -9.28
C GLN A 417 -4.07 19.47 -9.34
N THR A 418 -4.82 20.40 -8.72
CA THR A 418 -4.35 21.77 -8.52
C THR A 418 -3.53 21.87 -7.21
N TYR A 419 -2.79 22.95 -7.06
CA TYR A 419 -2.01 23.23 -5.83
C TYR A 419 -2.92 23.41 -4.60
N GLU A 420 -4.16 23.85 -4.78
CA GLU A 420 -5.15 24.01 -3.72
C GLU A 420 -5.45 22.69 -2.99
N HIS A 421 -5.33 21.57 -3.70
CA HIS A 421 -5.46 20.23 -3.13
C HIS A 421 -4.11 19.65 -2.66
N ASN A 422 -3.01 20.37 -2.87
CA ASN A 422 -1.64 19.93 -2.60
C ASN A 422 -0.85 20.99 -1.82
N GLU A 423 -1.41 21.52 -0.73
CA GLU A 423 -0.77 22.56 0.11
C GLU A 423 0.64 22.17 0.58
N TRP A 424 0.91 20.88 0.73
CA TRP A 424 2.24 20.37 1.10
C TRP A 424 3.33 20.74 0.08
N ILE A 425 2.99 21.03 -1.19
CA ILE A 425 3.95 21.53 -2.20
C ILE A 425 4.46 22.90 -1.81
N ILE A 426 3.59 23.76 -1.23
CA ILE A 426 3.97 25.09 -0.73
C ILE A 426 4.96 24.95 0.42
N HIS A 427 4.71 24.01 1.34
CA HIS A 427 5.65 23.73 2.44
C HIS A 427 6.99 23.20 1.92
N LEU A 428 6.96 22.29 0.94
CA LEU A 428 8.17 21.80 0.29
C LEU A 428 8.94 22.97 -0.37
N ALA A 429 8.26 23.81 -1.14
CA ALA A 429 8.86 24.97 -1.80
C ALA A 429 9.51 25.92 -0.77
N GLY A 430 8.82 26.25 0.31
CA GLY A 430 9.35 27.09 1.38
C GLY A 430 10.62 26.51 2.02
N LYS A 431 10.64 25.19 2.26
CA LYS A 431 11.82 24.51 2.81
C LYS A 431 12.98 24.43 1.83
N LEU A 432 12.72 24.28 0.54
CA LEU A 432 13.76 24.30 -0.50
C LEU A 432 14.38 25.68 -0.65
N LEU A 433 13.57 26.75 -0.57
CA LEU A 433 14.06 28.13 -0.57
C LEU A 433 14.97 28.44 0.63
N THR A 434 14.68 27.84 1.79
CA THR A 434 15.50 27.98 3.00
C THR A 434 16.67 27.00 3.06
N ASN A 435 16.84 26.16 2.04
CA ASN A 435 17.86 25.11 1.97
C ASN A 435 17.81 24.15 3.18
N ASP A 436 16.60 23.78 3.64
CA ASP A 436 16.39 22.89 4.77
C ASP A 436 16.96 21.48 4.50
N ALA A 437 17.88 21.03 5.35
CA ALA A 437 18.60 19.78 5.15
C ALA A 437 17.69 18.54 5.16
N GLN A 438 16.59 18.57 5.93
CA GLN A 438 15.64 17.45 5.98
C GLN A 438 14.85 17.34 4.67
N ALA A 439 14.34 18.46 4.15
CA ALA A 439 13.66 18.49 2.87
C ALA A 439 14.60 18.08 1.72
N LEU A 440 15.83 18.57 1.72
CA LEU A 440 16.83 18.22 0.71
C LEU A 440 17.21 16.73 0.74
N SER A 441 17.20 16.09 1.90
CA SER A 441 17.48 14.65 2.02
C SER A 441 16.44 13.75 1.31
N LEU A 442 15.25 14.28 1.03
CA LEU A 442 14.21 13.60 0.26
C LEU A 442 14.48 13.63 -1.25
N LEU A 443 15.28 14.58 -1.72
CA LEU A 443 15.63 14.75 -3.14
C LEU A 443 16.86 13.93 -3.52
N ALA A 444 17.03 13.69 -4.82
CA ALA A 444 18.23 13.07 -5.37
C ALA A 444 19.31 14.10 -5.65
N PHE A 445 18.93 15.29 -6.14
CA PHE A 445 19.86 16.35 -6.51
C PHE A 445 19.30 17.73 -6.15
N ASN A 446 20.15 18.53 -5.53
CA ASN A 446 19.92 19.93 -5.25
C ASN A 446 20.85 20.77 -6.13
N PRO A 447 20.35 21.53 -7.11
CA PRO A 447 21.18 22.33 -8.00
C PRO A 447 21.94 23.45 -7.28
N PHE A 448 21.51 23.82 -6.07
CA PHE A 448 22.13 24.87 -5.25
C PHE A 448 23.05 24.33 -4.14
N ALA A 449 23.41 23.05 -4.18
CA ALA A 449 24.35 22.45 -3.23
C ALA A 449 25.74 23.08 -3.36
N GLY A 450 26.34 23.50 -2.23
CA GLY A 450 27.68 24.10 -2.20
C GLY A 450 27.76 25.57 -2.66
N ARG A 451 26.65 26.13 -3.14
CA ARG A 451 26.54 27.59 -3.30
C ARG A 451 26.20 28.20 -1.95
N ALA A 452 26.81 29.36 -1.61
CA ALA A 452 26.54 30.03 -0.34
C ALA A 452 25.02 30.11 -0.10
N PRO A 453 24.54 29.79 1.14
CA PRO A 453 23.12 29.89 1.43
C PRO A 453 22.68 31.30 1.03
N PRO A 454 21.54 31.44 0.35
CA PRO A 454 21.09 32.75 -0.06
C PRO A 454 20.93 33.61 1.17
N GLN A 455 21.65 34.71 1.20
CA GLN A 455 21.22 35.81 2.05
C GLN A 455 19.80 36.16 1.61
N VAL A 456 18.89 36.25 2.58
CA VAL A 456 17.50 36.63 2.36
C VAL A 456 17.48 37.98 1.67
N GLY A 457 17.44 37.98 0.35
CA GLY A 457 17.40 39.17 -0.50
C GLY A 457 16.40 38.92 -1.64
N PRO A 458 15.85 39.95 -2.24
CA PRO A 458 14.85 39.85 -3.30
C PRO A 458 15.48 39.28 -4.56
N GLY A 459 15.46 37.97 -4.78
CA GLY A 459 16.04 37.41 -5.98
C GLY A 459 16.03 35.90 -6.11
N ARG A 460 15.35 35.19 -5.21
CA ARG A 460 15.15 33.75 -5.41
C ARG A 460 13.70 33.43 -5.54
N ALA A 461 13.37 32.75 -6.59
CA ALA A 461 12.05 32.25 -6.85
C ALA A 461 12.11 30.74 -7.09
N LEU A 462 11.07 30.05 -6.69
CA LEU A 462 10.82 28.67 -7.03
C LEU A 462 9.59 28.62 -7.91
N GLN A 463 9.71 27.96 -9.05
CA GLN A 463 8.61 27.77 -9.98
C GLN A 463 8.19 26.31 -9.96
N VAL A 464 6.90 26.09 -9.89
CA VAL A 464 6.29 24.75 -10.01
C VAL A 464 5.54 24.72 -11.35
N GLN A 465 6.00 23.87 -12.25
CA GLN A 465 5.40 23.74 -13.57
C GLN A 465 4.83 22.34 -13.77
N VAL A 466 3.71 22.25 -14.47
CA VAL A 466 3.19 20.99 -15.02
C VAL A 466 3.54 20.97 -16.51
N GLN A 467 4.41 20.03 -16.88
CA GLN A 467 4.83 19.87 -18.27
C GLN A 467 4.43 18.49 -18.79
N PRO A 468 4.10 18.35 -20.10
CA PRO A 468 4.09 17.05 -20.75
C PRO A 468 5.50 16.43 -20.72
N PRO A 469 5.64 15.09 -20.74
CA PRO A 469 6.95 14.46 -20.69
C PRO A 469 7.81 14.93 -21.86
N ARG A 470 9.05 15.33 -21.57
CA ARG A 470 10.03 15.72 -22.58
C ARG A 470 10.34 14.50 -23.44
N GLY A 471 9.78 14.43 -24.66
CA GLY A 471 10.10 13.41 -25.65
C GLY A 471 11.58 13.44 -26.04
N PRO A 472 12.18 12.32 -26.54
CA PRO A 472 13.49 12.37 -27.13
C PRO A 472 13.47 13.40 -28.25
N ALA A 473 14.35 14.38 -28.18
CA ALA A 473 14.54 15.36 -29.23
C ALA A 473 14.90 14.61 -30.52
N CYS A 474 13.89 14.32 -31.33
CA CYS A 474 14.08 13.88 -32.69
C CYS A 474 14.64 15.10 -33.43
N GLY A 475 15.87 15.00 -33.89
CA GLY A 475 16.62 16.10 -34.44
C GLY A 475 15.99 16.76 -35.67
N ARG A 476 15.14 17.69 -35.42
CA ARG A 476 14.83 18.86 -36.24
C ARG A 476 14.27 19.90 -35.28
N GLY A 477 14.98 21.03 -35.20
CA GLY A 477 14.70 22.13 -34.29
C GLY A 477 13.27 22.66 -34.37
N GLN A 478 12.39 22.04 -33.65
CA GLN A 478 11.20 22.68 -33.13
C GLN A 478 11.45 22.93 -31.67
N VAL A 479 11.82 24.15 -31.37
CA VAL A 479 11.62 24.75 -30.06
C VAL A 479 10.14 24.53 -29.76
N VAL A 480 9.81 23.63 -28.86
CA VAL A 480 8.45 23.56 -28.31
C VAL A 480 8.31 24.84 -27.52
N ASP A 481 7.51 25.74 -28.02
CA ASP A 481 7.22 27.02 -27.41
C ASP A 481 6.84 26.77 -25.93
N SER A 482 7.51 27.49 -25.05
CA SER A 482 7.29 27.48 -23.60
C SER A 482 5.90 28.01 -23.18
N GLU A 483 5.02 28.29 -24.13
CA GLU A 483 3.66 28.84 -23.90
C GLU A 483 2.63 27.80 -23.41
N GLU A 484 2.88 26.49 -23.52
CA GLU A 484 1.91 25.47 -23.06
C GLU A 484 2.13 24.98 -21.62
N ALA A 485 3.20 25.41 -20.94
CA ALA A 485 3.40 25.07 -19.54
C ALA A 485 2.50 25.90 -18.61
N ARG A 486 1.48 25.31 -18.06
CA ARG A 486 0.65 25.97 -17.04
C ARG A 486 1.37 25.98 -15.71
N PRO A 487 1.63 27.14 -15.09
CA PRO A 487 2.19 27.20 -13.74
C PRO A 487 1.19 26.62 -12.74
N LEU A 488 1.61 25.64 -11.94
CA LEU A 488 0.82 25.05 -10.87
C LEU A 488 0.75 25.99 -9.66
N LEU A 489 1.79 26.79 -9.49
CA LEU A 489 1.89 27.85 -8.49
C LEU A 489 2.40 29.11 -9.20
N PRO A 490 1.86 30.27 -8.84
CA PRO A 490 2.53 31.52 -9.16
C PRO A 490 3.94 31.50 -8.54
N THR A 491 4.89 32.17 -9.15
CA THR A 491 6.28 32.22 -8.69
C THR A 491 6.35 32.64 -7.22
N ALA A 492 6.82 31.74 -6.34
CA ALA A 492 6.96 32.03 -4.92
C ALA A 492 8.25 32.81 -4.69
N GLN A 493 8.15 34.01 -4.15
CA GLN A 493 9.28 34.81 -3.71
C GLN A 493 9.54 34.57 -2.21
N PRO A 494 10.81 34.69 -1.75
CA PRO A 494 11.12 34.60 -0.31
C PRO A 494 10.36 35.66 0.49
N PRO A 495 10.06 35.41 1.77
CA PRO A 495 9.38 36.38 2.61
C PRO A 495 10.17 37.68 2.68
N GLY A 496 9.51 38.81 2.39
CA GLY A 496 10.05 40.14 2.59
C GLY A 496 10.29 40.42 4.09
N PRO A 497 10.84 41.59 4.42
CA PRO A 497 11.20 41.97 5.82
C PRO A 497 10.04 41.91 6.80
N GLU A 498 8.79 41.75 6.37
CA GLU A 498 7.60 41.59 7.22
C GLU A 498 7.16 40.13 7.38
N GLY A 499 7.96 39.12 6.92
CA GLY A 499 7.70 37.71 7.15
C GLY A 499 6.53 37.10 6.34
N LEU A 500 6.00 37.80 5.34
CA LEU A 500 4.92 37.32 4.49
C LEU A 500 5.48 36.65 3.23
N LEU A 501 5.09 35.42 2.99
CA LEU A 501 5.32 34.74 1.71
C LEU A 501 4.41 35.40 0.65
N GLN A 502 4.98 36.26 -0.19
CA GLN A 502 4.23 36.79 -1.34
C GLN A 502 4.29 35.79 -2.48
N VAL A 503 3.15 35.21 -2.82
CA VAL A 503 2.95 34.43 -4.03
C VAL A 503 2.36 35.36 -5.08
N THR A 504 3.13 35.73 -6.08
CA THR A 504 2.66 36.65 -7.13
C THR A 504 1.57 35.97 -7.96
N GLY A 505 0.33 36.50 -7.87
CA GLY A 505 -0.80 36.12 -8.70
C GLY A 505 -2.02 35.52 -8.00
N VAL A 506 -1.97 35.18 -6.72
CA VAL A 506 -3.13 34.68 -5.95
C VAL A 506 -3.15 35.33 -4.56
N ALA A 507 -4.25 36.00 -4.23
CA ALA A 507 -4.51 36.42 -2.84
C ALA A 507 -4.87 35.19 -2.01
N ILE A 508 -3.95 34.74 -1.15
CA ILE A 508 -4.21 33.66 -0.20
C ILE A 508 -5.13 34.23 0.89
N PRO A 509 -6.26 33.56 1.23
CA PRO A 509 -7.12 34.00 2.32
C PRO A 509 -6.32 34.11 3.62
N ARG A 510 -6.51 35.20 4.36
CA ARG A 510 -5.77 35.56 5.58
C ARG A 510 -5.73 34.43 6.63
N ALA A 511 -6.79 33.63 6.71
CA ALA A 511 -6.88 32.46 7.61
C ALA A 511 -5.89 31.32 7.27
N GLN A 512 -5.50 31.16 6.00
CA GLN A 512 -4.50 30.17 5.59
C GLN A 512 -3.07 30.66 5.82
N LEU A 513 -2.85 31.99 5.78
CA LEU A 513 -1.59 32.61 6.12
C LEU A 513 -1.28 32.51 7.63
N GLU A 514 -2.31 32.67 8.47
CA GLU A 514 -2.17 32.53 9.93
C GLU A 514 -1.84 31.08 10.33
N ALA A 515 -2.42 30.10 9.67
CA ALA A 515 -2.08 28.68 9.87
C ALA A 515 -0.63 28.34 9.43
N ALA A 516 -0.12 28.99 8.39
CA ALA A 516 1.27 28.81 7.93
C ALA A 516 2.29 29.55 8.84
N GLN A 517 1.90 30.67 9.46
CA GLN A 517 2.74 31.41 10.41
C GLN A 517 2.90 30.72 11.75
N ASP A 518 1.88 29.97 12.21
CA ASP A 518 1.98 29.14 13.43
C ASP A 518 2.92 27.92 13.26
N LEU A 519 3.25 27.56 12.03
CA LEU A 519 4.16 26.45 11.70
C LEU A 519 5.64 26.87 11.67
N CYS A 520 5.94 28.17 11.68
CA CYS A 520 7.31 28.68 11.70
C CYS A 520 7.58 29.33 13.07
N PRO A 521 8.25 28.67 14.04
CA PRO A 521 8.56 29.28 15.32
C PRO A 521 9.50 30.46 15.10
N LYS A 522 9.08 31.65 15.50
CA LYS A 522 9.98 32.81 15.66
C LYS A 522 11.12 32.41 16.59
N LYS A 523 12.35 32.61 16.14
CA LYS A 523 13.53 32.60 17.00
C LYS A 523 13.44 33.71 18.03
#